data_116f90558a2cb316b818cbe62c12739d
#
_entry.id   116f90558a2cb316b818cbe62c12739d
#
_cell.length_a   1.000
_cell.length_b   1.000
_cell.length_c   1.000
_cell.angle_alpha   90.00
_cell.angle_beta   90.00
_cell.angle_gamma   90.00
#
_symmetry.space_group_name_H-M   'P 1'
#
loop_
_entity.id
_entity.type
_entity.pdbx_description
1 polymer ?
#
loop_
_entity_poly.entity_id
_entity_poly.type
_entity_poly.pdbx_seq_one_letter_code
_entity_poly.pdbx_strand_id
1 'polypeptide(L)'
;MPGPPFLCGETVDLHTVVEADAEFIARGRNDPEVRPWLPRSRPHTVSEAREDVEGYMSDDSDGLGLLACVDGDPVGLVSMFMVEADSGRAFIGAWFVPEAQGEGYGTDAVGRLVGYGFDERRLNRIGAAARADNDASRATLEKLGFVQEGRHREHYYVESEYVGQITYGLLESEWRVD
;
A
#
# COMPACT_ATOMS: atom_id res chain seq x y z
N MET A 1 16.06 7.56 10.42
CA MET A 1 15.07 6.89 11.30
C MET A 1 13.69 7.38 10.88
N PRO A 2 12.72 6.50 10.74
CA PRO A 2 11.33 6.89 10.43
C PRO A 2 10.81 7.93 11.43
N GLY A 3 9.75 8.65 11.04
CA GLY A 3 9.02 9.52 11.96
C GLY A 3 8.39 8.73 13.11
N PRO A 4 7.62 9.39 14.00
CA PRO A 4 6.98 8.73 15.12
C PRO A 4 5.95 7.68 14.64
N PRO A 5 5.66 6.64 15.48
CA PRO A 5 4.58 5.70 15.18
C PRO A 5 3.23 6.43 15.19
N PHE A 6 2.39 6.10 14.22
CA PHE A 6 1.06 6.67 14.05
C PHE A 6 -0.04 5.63 14.32
N LEU A 7 0.10 4.42 13.76
CA LEU A 7 -0.80 3.30 14.01
C LEU A 7 0.02 2.09 14.48
N CYS A 8 -0.37 1.49 15.61
CA CYS A 8 0.30 0.28 16.10
C CYS A 8 -0.47 -0.97 15.68
N GLY A 9 0.23 -1.91 15.03
CA GLY A 9 -0.28 -3.22 14.65
C GLY A 9 0.05 -4.31 15.68
N GLU A 10 -0.13 -5.56 15.30
CA GLU A 10 0.26 -6.70 16.13
C GLU A 10 1.77 -6.99 16.03
N THR A 11 2.31 -6.86 14.83
CA THR A 11 3.71 -7.15 14.50
C THR A 11 4.40 -6.01 13.77
N VAL A 12 3.63 -5.08 13.20
CA VAL A 12 4.12 -3.97 12.40
C VAL A 12 3.51 -2.66 12.90
N ASP A 13 4.35 -1.68 13.22
CA ASP A 13 3.90 -0.32 13.46
C ASP A 13 3.98 0.51 12.18
N LEU A 14 2.99 1.37 11.96
CA LEU A 14 2.96 2.31 10.85
C LEU A 14 3.42 3.68 11.32
N HIS A 15 4.54 4.12 10.79
CA HIS A 15 5.21 5.37 11.13
C HIS A 15 4.96 6.45 10.09
N THR A 16 4.94 7.70 10.53
CA THR A 16 4.91 8.83 9.59
C THR A 16 6.20 8.86 8.76
N VAL A 17 6.06 9.25 7.49
CA VAL A 17 7.18 9.38 6.57
C VAL A 17 7.84 10.75 6.78
N VAL A 18 9.17 10.79 6.80
CA VAL A 18 9.95 12.02 6.84
C VAL A 18 10.88 12.09 5.63
N GLU A 19 11.41 13.27 5.31
CA GLU A 19 12.28 13.48 4.13
C GLU A 19 13.48 12.51 4.08
N ALA A 20 14.04 12.17 5.24
CA ALA A 20 15.15 11.22 5.34
C ALA A 20 14.80 9.79 4.85
N ASP A 21 13.53 9.45 4.76
CA ASP A 21 13.07 8.13 4.33
C ASP A 21 13.04 7.98 2.79
N ALA A 22 13.25 9.08 2.06
CA ALA A 22 13.23 9.08 0.60
C ALA A 22 14.25 8.09 -0.02
N GLU A 23 15.40 7.90 0.61
CA GLU A 23 16.39 6.92 0.15
C GLU A 23 15.89 5.47 0.32
N PHE A 24 15.22 5.15 1.42
CA PHE A 24 14.60 3.85 1.63
C PHE A 24 13.48 3.60 0.62
N ILE A 25 12.61 4.59 0.39
CA ILE A 25 11.52 4.52 -0.58
C ILE A 25 12.05 4.30 -1.99
N ALA A 26 13.05 5.09 -2.42
CA ALA A 26 13.65 4.94 -3.73
C ALA A 26 14.32 3.58 -3.90
N ARG A 27 15.08 3.12 -2.89
CA ARG A 27 15.72 1.80 -2.91
C ARG A 27 14.70 0.67 -3.02
N GLY A 28 13.66 0.66 -2.18
CA GLY A 28 12.64 -0.37 -2.19
C GLY A 28 11.85 -0.43 -3.50
N ARG A 29 11.49 0.72 -4.07
CA ARG A 29 10.79 0.79 -5.36
C ARG A 29 11.65 0.38 -6.56
N ASN A 30 12.96 0.46 -6.47
CA ASN A 30 13.89 0.01 -7.51
C ASN A 30 14.40 -1.41 -7.29
N ASP A 31 14.11 -2.02 -6.15
CA ASP A 31 14.56 -3.37 -5.85
C ASP A 31 14.13 -4.35 -6.95
N PRO A 32 15.04 -5.19 -7.47
CA PRO A 32 14.73 -6.12 -8.56
C PRO A 32 13.59 -7.10 -8.27
N GLU A 33 13.35 -7.45 -7.02
CA GLU A 33 12.27 -8.35 -6.60
C GLU A 33 10.96 -7.62 -6.28
N VAL A 34 11.01 -6.30 -5.99
CA VAL A 34 9.84 -5.48 -5.68
C VAL A 34 9.29 -4.78 -6.93
N ARG A 35 10.16 -4.13 -7.71
CA ARG A 35 9.74 -3.28 -8.83
C ARG A 35 8.83 -3.96 -9.86
N PRO A 36 8.97 -5.27 -10.19
CA PRO A 36 8.10 -5.90 -11.19
C PRO A 36 6.62 -5.92 -10.77
N TRP A 37 6.34 -5.80 -9.49
CA TRP A 37 5.00 -5.80 -8.92
C TRP A 37 4.38 -4.41 -8.79
N LEU A 38 5.18 -3.36 -9.01
CA LEU A 38 4.72 -1.98 -8.93
C LEU A 38 4.20 -1.49 -10.30
N PRO A 39 3.25 -0.55 -10.34
CA PRO A 39 2.65 -0.07 -11.58
C PRO A 39 3.58 0.82 -12.43
N ARG A 40 4.84 0.96 -12.07
CA ARG A 40 5.84 1.79 -12.76
C ARG A 40 6.95 0.94 -13.36
N SER A 41 7.27 1.18 -14.63
CA SER A 41 8.34 0.49 -15.36
C SER A 41 9.67 1.25 -15.39
N ARG A 42 9.69 2.53 -14.96
CA ARG A 42 10.90 3.37 -14.96
C ARG A 42 11.55 3.44 -13.59
N PRO A 43 12.88 3.71 -13.52
CA PRO A 43 13.57 3.93 -12.25
C PRO A 43 12.87 5.03 -11.42
N HIS A 44 12.89 4.86 -10.11
CA HIS A 44 12.40 5.85 -9.15
C HIS A 44 13.59 6.52 -8.47
N THR A 45 13.80 7.79 -8.72
CA THR A 45 14.95 8.53 -8.17
C THR A 45 14.68 8.96 -6.72
N VAL A 46 15.74 9.26 -5.96
CA VAL A 46 15.60 9.83 -4.61
C VAL A 46 14.89 11.19 -4.66
N SER A 47 15.10 11.97 -5.73
CA SER A 47 14.39 13.25 -5.91
C SER A 47 12.89 13.03 -6.06
N GLU A 48 12.46 12.06 -6.89
CA GLU A 48 11.04 11.70 -7.03
C GLU A 48 10.46 11.17 -5.71
N ALA A 49 11.24 10.40 -4.94
CA ALA A 49 10.80 9.93 -3.64
C ALA A 49 10.60 11.09 -2.64
N ARG A 50 11.44 12.14 -2.68
CA ARG A 50 11.23 13.37 -1.89
C ARG A 50 9.98 14.11 -2.33
N GLU A 51 9.76 14.25 -3.64
CA GLU A 51 8.53 14.84 -4.17
C GLU A 51 7.28 14.07 -3.74
N ASP A 52 7.33 12.74 -3.69
CA ASP A 52 6.24 11.90 -3.17
C ASP A 52 5.98 12.17 -1.68
N VAL A 53 7.04 12.31 -0.87
CA VAL A 53 6.96 12.62 0.58
C VAL A 53 6.36 14.01 0.81
N GLU A 54 6.81 15.02 0.06
CA GLU A 54 6.32 16.40 0.13
C GLU A 54 4.91 16.56 -0.48
N GLY A 55 4.51 15.65 -1.37
CA GLY A 55 3.25 15.66 -2.10
C GLY A 55 2.16 14.82 -1.42
N TYR A 56 1.82 13.69 -2.03
CA TYR A 56 0.66 12.89 -1.59
C TYR A 56 0.81 12.21 -0.22
N MET A 57 2.03 12.15 0.33
CA MET A 57 2.31 11.64 1.68
C MET A 57 2.35 12.75 2.74
N SER A 58 2.18 14.01 2.35
CA SER A 58 2.24 15.16 3.27
C SER A 58 0.89 15.45 3.92
N ASP A 59 0.92 16.25 4.99
CA ASP A 59 -0.27 16.70 5.73
C ASP A 59 -1.23 17.55 4.87
N ASP A 60 -0.75 18.13 3.78
CA ASP A 60 -1.57 18.93 2.85
C ASP A 60 -2.36 18.08 1.84
N SER A 61 -2.20 16.76 1.88
CA SER A 61 -2.87 15.81 0.99
C SER A 61 -4.01 15.06 1.71
N ASP A 62 -5.10 14.78 1.00
CA ASP A 62 -6.13 13.85 1.50
C ASP A 62 -5.63 12.40 1.53
N GLY A 63 -4.60 12.08 0.75
CA GLY A 63 -3.89 10.80 0.81
C GLY A 63 -2.88 10.74 1.95
N LEU A 64 -2.34 9.57 2.20
CA LEU A 64 -1.25 9.39 3.14
C LEU A 64 -0.35 8.23 2.74
N GLY A 65 0.92 8.31 3.13
CA GLY A 65 1.89 7.22 3.09
C GLY A 65 2.46 6.99 4.48
N LEU A 66 2.59 5.73 4.88
CA LEU A 66 3.16 5.34 6.16
C LEU A 66 4.22 4.27 5.95
N LEU A 67 5.34 4.38 6.64
CA LEU A 67 6.34 3.31 6.68
C LEU A 67 5.87 2.19 7.59
N ALA A 68 5.86 0.97 7.07
CA ALA A 68 5.69 -0.23 7.86
C ALA A 68 7.04 -0.56 8.52
N CYS A 69 7.07 -0.60 9.85
CA CYS A 69 8.28 -0.82 10.64
C CYS A 69 8.13 -2.03 11.56
N VAL A 70 9.19 -2.82 11.67
CA VAL A 70 9.34 -3.92 12.66
C VAL A 70 10.50 -3.55 13.55
N ASP A 71 10.28 -3.53 14.86
CA ASP A 71 11.27 -3.09 15.86
C ASP A 71 11.90 -1.71 15.57
N GLY A 72 11.15 -0.84 14.89
CA GLY A 72 11.56 0.51 14.50
C GLY A 72 12.32 0.60 13.17
N ASP A 73 12.62 -0.53 12.52
CA ASP A 73 13.27 -0.57 11.22
C ASP A 73 12.24 -0.62 10.08
N PRO A 74 12.35 0.24 9.04
CA PRO A 74 11.40 0.24 7.94
C PRO A 74 11.56 -1.00 7.05
N VAL A 75 10.46 -1.72 6.86
CA VAL A 75 10.38 -2.95 6.05
C VAL A 75 9.47 -2.81 4.84
N GLY A 76 8.74 -1.70 4.71
CA GLY A 76 7.83 -1.45 3.59
C GLY A 76 7.13 -0.12 3.69
N LEU A 77 6.24 0.12 2.77
CA LEU A 77 5.38 1.30 2.71
C LEU A 77 3.94 0.86 2.43
N VAL A 78 3.01 1.42 3.19
CA VAL A 78 1.58 1.37 2.87
C VAL A 78 1.08 2.76 2.53
N SER A 79 0.13 2.87 1.62
CA SER A 79 -0.40 4.15 1.19
C SER A 79 -1.90 4.11 0.97
N MET A 80 -2.56 5.22 1.25
CA MET A 80 -3.94 5.51 0.90
C MET A 80 -3.94 6.69 -0.06
N PHE A 81 -4.57 6.55 -1.21
CA PHE A 81 -4.54 7.54 -2.28
C PHE A 81 -5.88 7.60 -3.01
N MET A 82 -6.04 8.59 -3.90
CA MET A 82 -7.31 8.86 -4.58
C MET A 82 -8.46 8.95 -3.58
N VAL A 83 -8.20 9.64 -2.47
CA VAL A 83 -9.20 9.83 -1.40
C VAL A 83 -10.24 10.84 -1.89
N GLU A 84 -11.48 10.42 -1.87
CA GLU A 84 -12.64 11.25 -2.19
C GLU A 84 -13.54 11.31 -0.95
N ALA A 85 -13.31 12.32 -0.12
CA ALA A 85 -14.01 12.48 1.17
C ALA A 85 -15.53 12.57 1.00
N ASP A 86 -16.00 13.29 -0.01
CA ASP A 86 -17.45 13.46 -0.29
C ASP A 86 -18.12 12.14 -0.66
N SER A 87 -17.40 11.25 -1.34
CA SER A 87 -17.89 9.93 -1.74
C SER A 87 -17.57 8.84 -0.70
N GLY A 88 -16.75 9.15 0.31
CA GLY A 88 -16.31 8.20 1.31
C GLY A 88 -15.50 7.04 0.72
N ARG A 89 -14.64 7.29 -0.28
CA ARG A 89 -13.86 6.26 -0.93
C ARG A 89 -12.38 6.59 -1.06
N ALA A 90 -11.55 5.56 -1.07
CA ALA A 90 -10.13 5.65 -1.32
C ALA A 90 -9.60 4.38 -1.97
N PHE A 91 -8.35 4.42 -2.43
CA PHE A 91 -7.57 3.25 -2.83
C PHE A 91 -6.38 3.08 -1.89
N ILE A 92 -5.94 1.84 -1.75
CA ILE A 92 -4.74 1.49 -0.98
C ILE A 92 -3.73 0.76 -1.85
N GLY A 93 -2.46 0.90 -1.48
CA GLY A 93 -1.35 0.16 -2.03
C GLY A 93 -0.30 -0.12 -0.97
N ALA A 94 0.50 -1.16 -1.19
CA ALA A 94 1.58 -1.53 -0.30
C ALA A 94 2.71 -2.22 -1.07
N TRP A 95 3.93 -2.09 -0.55
CA TRP A 95 5.06 -2.91 -0.96
C TRP A 95 5.98 -3.15 0.26
N PHE A 96 6.69 -4.26 0.26
CA PHE A 96 7.60 -4.68 1.32
C PHE A 96 8.92 -5.13 0.70
N VAL A 97 10.02 -4.88 1.41
CA VAL A 97 11.34 -5.40 1.01
C VAL A 97 11.32 -6.94 0.98
N PRO A 98 12.13 -7.58 0.13
CA PRO A 98 12.09 -9.04 -0.03
C PRO A 98 12.23 -9.80 1.29
N GLU A 99 13.12 -9.34 2.18
CA GLU A 99 13.42 -9.98 3.47
C GLU A 99 12.22 -9.96 4.44
N ALA A 100 11.25 -9.07 4.22
CA ALA A 100 10.05 -8.93 5.05
C ALA A 100 8.82 -9.60 4.44
N GLN A 101 8.94 -10.24 3.28
CA GLN A 101 7.84 -10.92 2.64
C GLN A 101 7.62 -12.32 3.25
N GLY A 102 6.37 -12.78 3.28
CA GLY A 102 6.00 -14.09 3.83
C GLY A 102 5.80 -14.14 5.35
N GLU A 103 6.16 -13.09 6.08
CA GLU A 103 6.08 -13.02 7.56
C GLU A 103 4.70 -12.55 8.09
N GLY A 104 3.76 -12.26 7.21
CA GLY A 104 2.44 -11.75 7.60
C GLY A 104 2.38 -10.22 7.79
N TYR A 105 3.50 -9.51 7.71
CA TYR A 105 3.58 -8.07 7.92
C TYR A 105 2.66 -7.28 6.97
N GLY A 106 2.54 -7.72 5.72
CA GLY A 106 1.63 -7.08 4.75
C GLY A 106 0.17 -7.14 5.19
N THR A 107 -0.27 -8.26 5.75
CA THR A 107 -1.64 -8.42 6.24
C THR A 107 -1.89 -7.51 7.45
N ASP A 108 -0.98 -7.48 8.42
CA ASP A 108 -1.10 -6.63 9.61
C ASP A 108 -1.10 -5.14 9.23
N ALA A 109 -0.09 -4.69 8.46
CA ALA A 109 0.05 -3.30 8.06
C ALA A 109 -1.14 -2.79 7.23
N VAL A 110 -1.56 -3.56 6.22
CA VAL A 110 -2.72 -3.18 5.37
C VAL A 110 -4.01 -3.22 6.18
N GLY A 111 -4.19 -4.21 7.06
CA GLY A 111 -5.34 -4.30 7.95
C GLY A 111 -5.46 -3.08 8.87
N ARG A 112 -4.34 -2.61 9.44
CA ARG A 112 -4.30 -1.39 10.27
C ARG A 112 -4.68 -0.14 9.47
N LEU A 113 -4.16 0.01 8.25
CA LEU A 113 -4.51 1.13 7.37
C LEU A 113 -5.99 1.12 6.98
N VAL A 114 -6.55 -0.06 6.67
CA VAL A 114 -7.97 -0.25 6.35
C VAL A 114 -8.85 0.14 7.54
N GLY A 115 -8.52 -0.36 8.75
CA GLY A 115 -9.23 0.01 9.98
C GLY A 115 -9.23 1.51 10.20
N TYR A 116 -8.09 2.17 10.07
CA TYR A 116 -7.98 3.63 10.15
C TYR A 116 -8.87 4.34 9.11
N GLY A 117 -8.90 3.84 7.87
CA GLY A 117 -9.74 4.40 6.81
C GLY A 117 -11.23 4.40 7.18
N PHE A 118 -11.72 3.29 7.71
CA PHE A 118 -13.12 3.16 8.10
C PHE A 118 -13.45 3.89 9.42
N ASP A 119 -12.61 3.73 10.44
CA ASP A 119 -12.92 4.22 11.80
C ASP A 119 -12.67 5.72 11.96
N GLU A 120 -11.60 6.26 11.37
CA GLU A 120 -11.19 7.64 11.58
C GLU A 120 -11.39 8.55 10.38
N ARG A 121 -11.24 8.01 9.15
CA ARG A 121 -11.46 8.78 7.91
C ARG A 121 -12.90 8.70 7.40
N ARG A 122 -13.76 7.91 8.06
CA ARG A 122 -15.18 7.72 7.71
C ARG A 122 -15.39 7.28 6.26
N LEU A 123 -14.47 6.47 5.74
CA LEU A 123 -14.64 5.90 4.41
C LEU A 123 -15.75 4.85 4.45
N ASN A 124 -16.51 4.75 3.37
CA ASN A 124 -17.50 3.69 3.15
C ASN A 124 -16.93 2.56 2.29
N ARG A 125 -15.88 2.88 1.50
CA ARG A 125 -15.32 1.93 0.54
C ARG A 125 -13.82 2.14 0.37
N ILE A 126 -13.07 1.04 0.39
CA ILE A 126 -11.65 1.00 0.08
C ILE A 126 -11.43 0.06 -1.10
N GLY A 127 -10.80 0.59 -2.16
CA GLY A 127 -10.39 -0.17 -3.34
C GLY A 127 -8.93 -0.59 -3.27
N ALA A 128 -8.61 -1.69 -3.94
CA ALA A 128 -7.24 -2.14 -4.16
C ALA A 128 -7.13 -2.84 -5.52
N ALA A 129 -5.91 -2.98 -6.01
CA ALA A 129 -5.66 -3.73 -7.24
C ALA A 129 -4.35 -4.52 -7.12
N ALA A 130 -4.30 -5.67 -7.76
CA ALA A 130 -3.11 -6.50 -7.87
C ALA A 130 -2.94 -7.02 -9.30
N ARG A 131 -1.71 -7.28 -9.72
CA ARG A 131 -1.47 -8.05 -10.94
C ARG A 131 -2.13 -9.43 -10.80
N ALA A 132 -2.66 -9.96 -11.89
CA ALA A 132 -3.39 -11.22 -11.88
C ALA A 132 -2.52 -12.43 -11.48
N ASP A 133 -1.21 -12.32 -11.66
CA ASP A 133 -0.18 -13.30 -11.31
C ASP A 133 0.52 -13.02 -9.95
N ASN A 134 0.11 -11.98 -9.23
CA ASN A 134 0.61 -11.68 -7.89
C ASN A 134 -0.24 -12.39 -6.82
N ASP A 135 -0.02 -13.69 -6.65
CA ASP A 135 -0.79 -14.51 -5.71
C ASP A 135 -0.64 -14.05 -4.26
N ALA A 136 0.54 -13.55 -3.87
CA ALA A 136 0.79 -13.06 -2.51
C ALA A 136 -0.06 -11.82 -2.17
N SER A 137 -0.08 -10.83 -3.07
CA SER A 137 -0.92 -9.63 -2.89
C SER A 137 -2.40 -9.97 -2.90
N ARG A 138 -2.84 -10.84 -3.82
CA ARG A 138 -4.22 -11.29 -3.90
C ARG A 138 -4.66 -12.01 -2.63
N ALA A 139 -3.84 -12.96 -2.14
CA ALA A 139 -4.12 -13.69 -0.90
C ALA A 139 -4.21 -12.75 0.31
N THR A 140 -3.36 -11.71 0.38
CA THR A 140 -3.42 -10.70 1.44
C THR A 140 -4.76 -9.95 1.40
N LEU A 141 -5.19 -9.48 0.23
CA LEU A 141 -6.45 -8.76 0.08
C LEU A 141 -7.65 -9.65 0.42
N GLU A 142 -7.67 -10.88 -0.09
CA GLU A 142 -8.74 -11.85 0.17
C GLU A 142 -8.82 -12.22 1.66
N LYS A 143 -7.67 -12.39 2.34
CA LYS A 143 -7.61 -12.64 3.79
C LYS A 143 -8.17 -11.48 4.61
N LEU A 144 -8.02 -10.24 4.13
CA LEU A 144 -8.58 -9.04 4.75
C LEU A 144 -10.06 -8.80 4.41
N GLY A 145 -10.69 -9.69 3.65
CA GLY A 145 -12.10 -9.60 3.30
C GLY A 145 -12.40 -8.81 2.03
N PHE A 146 -11.37 -8.37 1.28
CA PHE A 146 -11.60 -7.72 0.00
C PHE A 146 -12.26 -8.67 -1.00
N VAL A 147 -13.30 -8.18 -1.68
CA VAL A 147 -14.03 -8.92 -2.71
C VAL A 147 -13.50 -8.56 -4.09
N GLN A 148 -13.23 -9.57 -4.92
CA GLN A 148 -12.87 -9.33 -6.32
C GLN A 148 -14.06 -8.75 -7.08
N GLU A 149 -13.88 -7.59 -7.72
CA GLU A 149 -14.93 -6.89 -8.44
C GLU A 149 -14.73 -6.87 -9.96
N GLY A 150 -13.51 -7.08 -10.41
CA GLY A 150 -13.24 -7.07 -11.84
C GLY A 150 -11.89 -7.61 -12.24
N ARG A 151 -11.73 -7.77 -13.56
CA ARG A 151 -10.46 -8.13 -14.19
C ARG A 151 -10.27 -7.30 -15.44
N HIS A 152 -9.16 -6.57 -15.48
CA HIS A 152 -8.69 -5.87 -16.67
C HIS A 152 -7.72 -6.79 -17.42
N ARG A 153 -8.06 -7.18 -18.63
CA ARG A 153 -7.22 -8.04 -19.45
C ARG A 153 -6.05 -7.24 -20.02
N GLU A 154 -4.85 -7.84 -20.09
CA GLU A 154 -3.67 -7.24 -20.73
C GLU A 154 -3.35 -5.81 -20.25
N HIS A 155 -3.45 -5.61 -18.92
CA HIS A 155 -3.38 -4.29 -18.31
C HIS A 155 -1.94 -3.79 -18.12
N TYR A 156 -1.02 -4.70 -17.83
CA TYR A 156 0.41 -4.42 -17.63
C TYR A 156 1.26 -5.10 -18.70
N TYR A 157 2.33 -4.43 -19.11
CA TYR A 157 3.37 -5.04 -19.92
C TYR A 157 4.60 -5.26 -19.05
N VAL A 158 4.95 -6.50 -18.78
CA VAL A 158 6.02 -6.90 -17.87
C VAL A 158 6.79 -8.06 -18.48
N GLU A 159 8.12 -7.97 -18.51
CA GLU A 159 9.00 -9.03 -19.00
C GLU A 159 8.60 -9.59 -20.38
N SER A 160 8.22 -8.69 -21.28
CA SER A 160 7.79 -9.00 -22.66
C SER A 160 6.42 -9.67 -22.80
N GLU A 161 5.62 -9.72 -21.73
CA GLU A 161 4.27 -10.27 -21.73
C GLU A 161 3.22 -9.27 -21.22
N TYR A 162 1.99 -9.41 -21.69
CA TYR A 162 0.85 -8.67 -21.16
C TYR A 162 0.17 -9.45 -20.04
N VAL A 163 0.09 -8.84 -18.86
CA VAL A 163 -0.53 -9.42 -17.67
C VAL A 163 -1.78 -8.64 -17.27
N GLY A 164 -2.83 -9.33 -16.84
CA GLY A 164 -4.04 -8.70 -16.36
C GLY A 164 -3.89 -8.06 -14.98
N GLN A 165 -4.88 -7.24 -14.62
CA GLN A 165 -5.07 -6.70 -13.28
C GLN A 165 -6.37 -7.25 -12.70
N ILE A 166 -6.36 -7.59 -11.42
CA ILE A 166 -7.56 -7.87 -10.63
C ILE A 166 -7.85 -6.67 -9.76
N THR A 167 -9.09 -6.20 -9.77
CA THR A 167 -9.58 -5.12 -8.91
C THR A 167 -10.40 -5.69 -7.77
N TYR A 168 -10.22 -5.10 -6.60
CA TYR A 168 -10.85 -5.49 -5.34
C TYR A 168 -11.53 -4.29 -4.70
N GLY A 169 -12.57 -4.55 -3.94
CA GLY A 169 -13.24 -3.58 -3.09
C GLY A 169 -13.58 -4.18 -1.74
N LEU A 170 -13.63 -3.33 -0.73
CA LEU A 170 -14.08 -3.65 0.61
C LEU A 170 -14.98 -2.53 1.10
N LEU A 171 -16.17 -2.88 1.58
CA LEU A 171 -17.10 -1.95 2.20
C LEU A 171 -16.93 -1.93 3.71
N GLU A 172 -17.20 -0.80 4.34
CA GLU A 172 -17.16 -0.65 5.79
C GLU A 172 -18.05 -1.68 6.49
N SER A 173 -19.23 -1.97 5.93
CA SER A 173 -20.14 -2.97 6.45
C SER A 173 -19.61 -4.41 6.37
N GLU A 174 -18.73 -4.71 5.43
CA GLU A 174 -18.08 -6.02 5.29
C GLU A 174 -16.89 -6.16 6.26
N TRP A 175 -16.19 -5.06 6.55
CA TRP A 175 -15.07 -5.01 7.50
C TRP A 175 -15.50 -5.28 8.94
N ARG A 176 -16.72 -4.91 9.31
CA ARG A 176 -17.26 -5.04 10.68
C ARG A 176 -18.02 -6.34 10.93
N VAL A 177 -18.04 -7.26 10.01
CA VAL A 177 -18.63 -8.59 10.24
C VAL A 177 -17.60 -9.45 10.96
N ASP A 178 -17.81 -9.68 12.28
CA ASP A 178 -17.09 -10.66 13.10
C ASP A 178 -17.34 -12.11 12.63
#